data_1624760ebd9d93e81f29cc1e82884733
#
_entry.id   1624760ebd9d93e81f29cc1e82884733
#
_cell.length_a   1.000
_cell.length_b   1.000
_cell.length_c   1.000
_cell.angle_alpha   90.00
_cell.angle_beta   90.00
_cell.angle_gamma   90.00
#
_symmetry.space_group_name_H-M   'P 1'
#
loop_
_entity.id
_entity.type
_entity.pdbx_description
1 polymer ?
#
loop_
_entity_poly.entity_id
_entity_poly.type
_entity_poly.pdbx_seq_one_letter_code
_entity_poly.pdbx_strand_id
1 'polypeptide(L)'
;MEYKENNLDLKPELLEGEFVFHSLVDASYEEFKEMNPIASIQEKEGLTLVIPKEIADRQNISYESSYSCISLGLASDLDDYGLTALISGKLNESKISANIFAGKYHDHIFVPSNKAKEALLVLNDLDKN
;
A
#
# COMPACT_ATOMS: atom_id res chain seq x y z
N MET A 1 -8.63 19.36 -6.67
CA MET A 1 -9.57 18.63 -7.55
C MET A 1 -10.32 17.59 -6.75
N GLU A 2 -11.59 17.39 -7.08
CA GLU A 2 -12.39 16.33 -6.49
C GLU A 2 -12.45 15.13 -7.43
N TYR A 3 -12.19 13.92 -6.92
CA TYR A 3 -12.30 12.69 -7.69
C TYR A 3 -13.67 12.05 -7.48
N LYS A 4 -14.27 11.61 -8.58
CA LYS A 4 -15.57 10.92 -8.62
C LYS A 4 -15.45 9.71 -9.55
N GLU A 5 -16.38 8.76 -9.45
CA GLU A 5 -16.36 7.56 -10.28
C GLU A 5 -16.26 7.83 -11.77
N ASN A 6 -16.79 8.98 -12.23
CA ASN A 6 -16.82 9.28 -13.65
C ASN A 6 -15.59 10.00 -14.20
N ASN A 7 -14.59 10.30 -13.36
CA ASN A 7 -13.37 10.97 -13.83
C ASN A 7 -12.08 10.26 -13.42
N LEU A 8 -12.17 8.97 -13.14
CA LEU A 8 -11.02 8.20 -12.67
C LEU A 8 -10.19 7.64 -13.83
N ASP A 9 -8.89 7.75 -13.68
CA ASP A 9 -7.90 7.13 -14.55
C ASP A 9 -6.78 6.63 -13.65
N LEU A 10 -7.08 5.55 -12.91
CA LEU A 10 -6.25 5.07 -11.80
C LEU A 10 -4.93 4.45 -12.27
N LYS A 11 -4.96 3.70 -13.37
CA LYS A 11 -3.80 2.95 -13.86
C LYS A 11 -3.18 2.09 -12.75
N PRO A 12 -3.95 1.16 -12.16
CA PRO A 12 -3.43 0.36 -11.06
C PRO A 12 -2.41 -0.67 -11.56
N GLU A 13 -1.35 -0.83 -10.80
CA GLU A 13 -0.28 -1.76 -11.11
C GLU A 13 0.05 -2.58 -9.87
N LEU A 14 -0.01 -3.91 -9.98
CA LEU A 14 0.40 -4.80 -8.91
C LEU A 14 1.91 -4.94 -8.95
N LEU A 15 2.58 -4.50 -7.89
CA LEU A 15 4.03 -4.59 -7.80
C LEU A 15 4.46 -6.04 -7.53
N GLU A 16 5.67 -6.39 -7.96
CA GLU A 16 6.22 -7.70 -7.70
C GLU A 16 6.51 -7.91 -6.21
N GLY A 17 6.36 -9.15 -5.76
CA GLY A 17 6.69 -9.54 -4.40
C GLY A 17 5.60 -9.22 -3.41
N GLU A 18 5.87 -9.61 -2.20
CA GLU A 18 4.99 -9.37 -1.07
C GLU A 18 5.73 -8.54 -0.03
N PHE A 19 4.97 -7.94 0.87
CA PHE A 19 5.49 -7.04 1.87
C PHE A 19 4.95 -7.40 3.24
N VAL A 20 5.71 -7.08 4.27
CA VAL A 20 5.28 -7.27 5.66
C VAL A 20 5.51 -5.98 6.43
N PHE A 21 4.72 -5.79 7.48
CA PHE A 21 4.84 -4.63 8.36
C PHE A 21 5.65 -5.03 9.58
N HIS A 22 6.64 -4.22 9.91
CA HIS A 22 7.56 -4.50 11.01
C HIS A 22 7.82 -3.21 11.79
N SER A 23 7.95 -3.33 13.10
CA SER A 23 8.24 -2.18 13.96
C SER A 23 9.64 -2.32 14.55
N LEU A 24 10.45 -1.27 14.40
CA LEU A 24 11.78 -1.19 14.99
C LEU A 24 11.78 -0.22 16.14
N VAL A 25 12.22 -0.68 17.31
CA VAL A 25 12.44 0.17 18.48
C VAL A 25 13.90 0.63 18.42
N ASP A 26 14.13 1.93 18.57
CA ASP A 26 15.47 2.53 18.53
C ASP A 26 16.27 2.15 17.27
N ALA A 27 15.62 2.30 16.12
CA ALA A 27 16.19 1.93 14.82
C ALA A 27 17.42 2.78 14.49
N SER A 28 18.50 2.11 14.06
CA SER A 28 19.67 2.78 13.50
C SER A 28 19.47 2.98 12.00
N TYR A 29 20.22 3.91 11.42
CA TYR A 29 20.21 4.13 9.98
C TYR A 29 20.61 2.86 9.21
N GLU A 30 21.58 2.12 9.74
CA GLU A 30 22.04 0.88 9.12
C GLU A 30 20.95 -0.17 9.06
N GLU A 31 20.20 -0.36 10.16
CA GLU A 31 19.09 -1.29 10.18
C GLU A 31 18.02 -0.88 9.17
N PHE A 32 17.68 0.41 9.13
CA PHE A 32 16.71 0.93 8.18
C PHE A 32 17.13 0.61 6.74
N LYS A 33 18.39 0.89 6.41
CA LYS A 33 18.92 0.69 5.06
C LYS A 33 18.91 -0.77 4.65
N GLU A 34 19.29 -1.67 5.55
CA GLU A 34 19.33 -3.11 5.29
C GLU A 34 17.96 -3.73 5.05
N MET A 35 16.92 -3.13 5.62
CA MET A 35 15.54 -3.61 5.47
C MET A 35 14.93 -3.24 4.12
N ASN A 36 15.52 -2.30 3.39
CA ASN A 36 15.04 -1.83 2.10
C ASN A 36 13.52 -1.51 2.11
N PRO A 37 13.06 -0.65 3.03
CA PRO A 37 11.62 -0.41 3.16
C PRO A 37 11.04 0.34 1.96
N ILE A 38 9.81 0.00 1.60
CA ILE A 38 9.06 0.74 0.60
C ILE A 38 8.33 1.93 1.25
N ALA A 39 8.06 1.83 2.54
CA ALA A 39 7.38 2.90 3.29
C ALA A 39 7.78 2.82 4.76
N SER A 40 7.68 3.94 5.44
CA SER A 40 7.92 3.99 6.88
C SER A 40 7.11 5.11 7.51
N ILE A 41 6.81 4.92 8.80
CA ILE A 41 6.15 5.97 9.59
C ILE A 41 6.61 5.87 11.04
N GLN A 42 6.95 7.02 11.63
CA GLN A 42 7.36 7.08 13.01
C GLN A 42 6.13 7.08 13.90
N GLU A 43 6.04 6.09 14.79
CA GLU A 43 4.97 5.99 15.75
C GLU A 43 5.53 6.04 17.17
N LYS A 44 4.66 6.13 18.17
CA LYS A 44 5.07 6.13 19.58
C LYS A 44 5.81 4.86 19.95
N GLU A 45 5.33 3.73 19.41
CA GLU A 45 5.87 2.41 19.71
C GLU A 45 7.21 2.12 19.03
N GLY A 46 7.53 2.89 17.99
CA GLY A 46 8.73 2.69 17.20
C GLY A 46 8.54 3.11 15.77
N LEU A 47 9.52 2.79 14.94
CA LEU A 47 9.47 3.07 13.51
C LEU A 47 8.84 1.89 12.78
N THR A 48 7.64 2.11 12.24
CA THR A 48 6.99 1.11 11.40
C THR A 48 7.61 1.12 10.02
N LEU A 49 8.00 -0.05 9.54
CA LEU A 49 8.54 -0.24 8.19
C LEU A 49 7.65 -1.21 7.42
N VAL A 50 7.46 -0.92 6.14
CA VAL A 50 6.88 -1.88 5.20
C VAL A 50 8.03 -2.38 4.35
N ILE A 51 8.39 -3.66 4.52
CA ILE A 51 9.59 -4.24 3.93
C ILE A 51 9.26 -5.43 3.04
N PRO A 52 10.12 -5.75 2.06
CA PRO A 52 9.93 -6.96 1.27
C PRO A 52 9.91 -8.20 2.18
N LYS A 53 8.94 -9.07 1.95
CA LYS A 53 8.80 -10.33 2.70
C LYS A 53 10.08 -11.16 2.62
N GLU A 54 10.71 -11.16 1.46
CA GLU A 54 11.97 -11.87 1.23
C GLU A 54 13.07 -11.44 2.21
N ILE A 55 13.15 -10.14 2.52
CA ILE A 55 14.12 -9.63 3.48
C ILE A 55 13.76 -10.07 4.90
N ALA A 56 12.47 -10.01 5.25
CA ALA A 56 12.01 -10.47 6.56
C ALA A 56 12.36 -11.94 6.76
N ASP A 57 12.13 -12.76 5.74
CA ASP A 57 12.44 -14.20 5.80
C ASP A 57 13.94 -14.45 5.97
N ARG A 58 14.77 -13.72 5.23
CA ARG A 58 16.23 -13.86 5.34
C ARG A 58 16.78 -13.44 6.70
N GLN A 59 16.15 -12.45 7.32
CA GLN A 59 16.62 -11.93 8.61
C GLN A 59 15.87 -12.53 9.80
N ASN A 60 15.04 -13.54 9.54
CA ASN A 60 14.26 -14.21 10.59
C ASN A 60 13.36 -13.27 11.37
N ILE A 61 12.78 -12.28 10.67
CA ILE A 61 11.81 -11.37 11.24
C ILE A 61 10.44 -12.05 11.17
N SER A 62 9.76 -12.15 12.30
CA SER A 62 8.42 -12.76 12.33
C SER A 62 7.37 -11.74 11.92
N TYR A 63 6.31 -12.24 11.28
CA TYR A 63 5.16 -11.43 10.87
C TYR A 63 3.92 -12.33 10.85
N GLU A 64 2.76 -11.72 11.01
CA GLU A 64 1.49 -12.46 11.02
C GLU A 64 0.90 -12.61 9.62
N SER A 65 1.03 -11.58 8.80
CA SER A 65 0.40 -11.52 7.47
C SER A 65 1.33 -10.90 6.46
N SER A 66 1.14 -11.27 5.20
CA SER A 66 1.84 -10.61 4.11
C SER A 66 0.85 -9.86 3.23
N TYR A 67 1.36 -8.83 2.57
CA TYR A 67 0.57 -7.91 1.77
C TYR A 67 1.17 -7.74 0.40
N SER A 68 0.30 -7.45 -0.58
CA SER A 68 0.73 -7.05 -1.90
C SER A 68 0.45 -5.57 -2.06
N CYS A 69 1.26 -4.90 -2.86
CA CYS A 69 1.12 -3.47 -3.09
C CYS A 69 0.58 -3.21 -4.49
N ILE A 70 -0.51 -2.45 -4.55
CA ILE A 70 -1.01 -1.93 -5.82
C ILE A 70 -0.70 -0.45 -5.85
N SER A 71 0.13 -0.04 -6.80
CA SER A 71 0.51 1.34 -6.99
C SER A 71 -0.36 1.96 -8.07
N LEU A 72 -0.84 3.18 -7.85
CA LEU A 72 -1.65 3.86 -8.84
C LEU A 72 -0.78 4.75 -9.72
N GLY A 73 -0.89 4.58 -11.05
CA GLY A 73 -0.18 5.42 -12.00
C GLY A 73 -0.71 6.84 -12.03
N LEU A 74 -1.97 7.04 -11.63
CA LEU A 74 -2.54 8.37 -11.50
C LEU A 74 -1.68 9.21 -10.55
N ALA A 75 -1.23 10.37 -11.03
CA ALA A 75 -0.54 11.34 -10.20
C ALA A 75 -1.59 12.30 -9.63
N SER A 76 -1.76 12.27 -8.30
CA SER A 76 -2.71 13.13 -7.62
C SER A 76 -1.97 14.07 -6.68
N ASP A 77 -2.52 15.28 -6.50
CA ASP A 77 -1.97 16.22 -5.54
C ASP A 77 -2.45 15.85 -4.13
N LEU A 78 -1.62 16.14 -3.14
CA LEU A 78 -1.97 15.81 -1.75
C LEU A 78 -3.24 16.53 -1.28
N ASP A 79 -3.57 17.65 -1.90
CA ASP A 79 -4.76 18.42 -1.55
C ASP A 79 -6.02 18.03 -2.36
N ASP A 80 -5.88 17.10 -3.28
CA ASP A 80 -7.04 16.54 -3.99
C ASP A 80 -7.86 15.70 -3.02
N TYR A 81 -9.16 15.60 -3.25
CA TYR A 81 -10.01 14.84 -2.34
C TYR A 81 -10.98 13.92 -3.08
N GLY A 82 -11.44 12.90 -2.37
CA GLY A 82 -12.40 11.93 -2.88
C GLY A 82 -11.78 10.61 -3.34
N LEU A 83 -10.51 10.60 -3.74
CA LEU A 83 -9.87 9.41 -4.30
C LEU A 83 -9.79 8.26 -3.28
N THR A 84 -9.27 8.55 -2.09
CA THR A 84 -9.14 7.54 -1.04
C THR A 84 -10.49 6.94 -0.67
N ALA A 85 -11.52 7.76 -0.56
CA ALA A 85 -12.87 7.31 -0.24
C ALA A 85 -13.42 6.38 -1.31
N LEU A 86 -13.21 6.71 -2.59
CA LEU A 86 -13.67 5.86 -3.71
C LEU A 86 -12.98 4.51 -3.70
N ILE A 87 -11.65 4.51 -3.54
CA ILE A 87 -10.85 3.28 -3.54
C ILE A 87 -11.21 2.40 -2.34
N SER A 88 -11.16 2.96 -1.14
CA SER A 88 -11.43 2.18 0.07
C SER A 88 -12.86 1.68 0.11
N GLY A 89 -13.81 2.51 -0.32
CA GLY A 89 -15.21 2.12 -0.39
C GLY A 89 -15.44 0.94 -1.33
N LYS A 90 -14.80 1.00 -2.50
CA LYS A 90 -14.96 -0.06 -3.51
C LYS A 90 -14.35 -1.38 -3.03
N LEU A 91 -13.17 -1.31 -2.43
CA LEU A 91 -12.54 -2.51 -1.86
C LEU A 91 -13.34 -3.05 -0.68
N ASN A 92 -13.94 -2.17 0.11
CA ASN A 92 -14.78 -2.57 1.21
C ASN A 92 -16.02 -3.36 0.77
N GLU A 93 -16.59 -3.03 -0.39
CA GLU A 93 -17.73 -3.79 -0.95
C GLU A 93 -17.36 -5.25 -1.17
N SER A 94 -16.10 -5.53 -1.49
CA SER A 94 -15.58 -6.89 -1.68
C SER A 94 -14.93 -7.46 -0.43
N LYS A 95 -15.05 -6.76 0.71
CA LYS A 95 -14.47 -7.16 2.00
C LYS A 95 -12.96 -7.33 1.95
N ILE A 96 -12.30 -6.46 1.19
CA ILE A 96 -10.84 -6.44 1.10
C ILE A 96 -10.33 -5.30 1.96
N SER A 97 -9.45 -5.61 2.93
CA SER A 97 -8.84 -4.55 3.75
C SER A 97 -7.85 -3.77 2.88
N ALA A 98 -7.86 -2.44 3.04
CA ALA A 98 -7.02 -1.56 2.25
C ALA A 98 -6.22 -0.67 3.19
N ASN A 99 -4.90 -0.71 3.07
CA ASN A 99 -3.99 0.14 3.82
C ASN A 99 -3.33 1.06 2.82
N ILE A 100 -3.70 2.33 2.85
CA ILE A 100 -3.31 3.28 1.81
C ILE A 100 -2.21 4.21 2.32
N PHE A 101 -1.11 4.26 1.57
CA PHE A 101 -0.02 5.19 1.80
C PHE A 101 -0.03 6.22 0.68
N ALA A 102 -0.22 7.49 1.05
CA ALA A 102 -0.18 8.58 0.11
C ALA A 102 1.27 9.02 -0.10
N GLY A 103 1.82 8.74 -1.27
CA GLY A 103 3.08 9.32 -1.68
C GLY A 103 2.84 10.73 -2.21
N LYS A 104 3.91 11.46 -2.47
CA LYS A 104 3.77 12.81 -3.03
C LYS A 104 3.13 12.79 -4.42
N TYR A 105 3.42 11.74 -5.21
CA TYR A 105 2.94 11.66 -6.59
C TYR A 105 1.87 10.59 -6.79
N HIS A 106 1.97 9.48 -6.08
CA HIS A 106 1.09 8.33 -6.30
C HIS A 106 0.64 7.73 -4.99
N ASP A 107 -0.57 7.17 -5.00
CA ASP A 107 -1.06 6.39 -3.86
C ASP A 107 -0.67 4.93 -4.02
N HIS A 108 -0.42 4.28 -2.90
CA HIS A 108 -0.04 2.88 -2.83
C HIS A 108 -0.99 2.16 -1.89
N ILE A 109 -1.57 1.06 -2.35
CA ILE A 109 -2.57 0.34 -1.58
C ILE A 109 -2.02 -1.04 -1.24
N PHE A 110 -1.91 -1.32 0.08
CA PHE A 110 -1.48 -2.62 0.56
C PHE A 110 -2.69 -3.43 0.94
N VAL A 111 -2.86 -4.58 0.27
CA VAL A 111 -3.97 -5.49 0.49
C VAL A 111 -3.42 -6.85 0.88
N PRO A 112 -4.19 -7.69 1.61
CA PRO A 112 -3.72 -9.05 1.91
C PRO A 112 -3.30 -9.76 0.63
N SER A 113 -2.16 -10.44 0.65
CA SER A 113 -1.61 -11.08 -0.55
C SER A 113 -2.57 -12.05 -1.22
N ASN A 114 -3.37 -12.78 -0.42
CA ASN A 114 -4.35 -13.71 -0.96
C ASN A 114 -5.57 -13.02 -1.62
N LYS A 115 -5.65 -11.69 -1.52
CA LYS A 115 -6.71 -10.89 -2.13
C LYS A 115 -6.18 -9.98 -3.25
N ALA A 116 -4.90 -10.08 -3.56
CA ALA A 116 -4.25 -9.15 -4.50
C ALA A 116 -4.89 -9.13 -5.88
N LYS A 117 -5.16 -10.31 -6.44
CA LYS A 117 -5.76 -10.41 -7.78
C LYS A 117 -7.17 -9.86 -7.81
N GLU A 118 -7.95 -10.18 -6.78
CA GLU A 118 -9.32 -9.66 -6.66
C GLU A 118 -9.31 -8.14 -6.51
N ALA A 119 -8.41 -7.62 -5.67
CA ALA A 119 -8.27 -6.17 -5.48
C ALA A 119 -7.92 -5.47 -6.78
N LEU A 120 -6.99 -6.04 -7.56
CA LEU A 120 -6.60 -5.45 -8.83
C LEU A 120 -7.80 -5.41 -9.81
N LEU A 121 -8.59 -6.46 -9.86
CA LEU A 121 -9.80 -6.51 -10.69
C LEU A 121 -10.80 -5.44 -10.26
N VAL A 122 -11.02 -5.29 -8.96
CA VAL A 122 -11.92 -4.28 -8.39
C VAL A 122 -11.49 -2.88 -8.81
N LEU A 123 -10.19 -2.58 -8.68
CA LEU A 123 -9.67 -1.26 -9.04
C LEU A 123 -9.70 -1.00 -10.54
N ASN A 124 -9.41 -2.02 -11.35
CA ASN A 124 -9.53 -1.90 -12.81
C ASN A 124 -10.98 -1.65 -13.23
N ASP A 125 -11.93 -2.25 -12.54
CA ASP A 125 -13.34 -2.07 -12.82
C ASP A 125 -13.78 -0.64 -12.48
N LEU A 126 -13.30 -0.12 -11.37
CA LEU A 126 -13.55 1.26 -10.97
C LEU A 126 -12.93 2.24 -11.96
N ASP A 127 -11.76 1.89 -12.50
CA ASP A 127 -11.03 2.71 -13.46
C ASP A 127 -11.75 2.87 -14.81
N LYS A 128 -12.64 1.96 -15.13
CA LYS A 128 -13.36 1.98 -16.41
C LYS A 128 -14.57 2.91 -16.44
N ASN A 129 -14.90 3.46 -15.31
CA ASN A 129 -16.04 4.38 -15.20
C ASN A 129 -15.63 5.86 -15.49
#